data_ed72b7b94a4fe3c1fa5502a80470d113
#
_entry.id   ed72b7b94a4fe3c1fa5502a80470d113
#
_cell.length_a   1.000
_cell.length_b   1.000
_cell.length_c   1.000
_cell.angle_alpha   90.00
_cell.angle_beta   90.00
_cell.angle_gamma   90.00
#
_symmetry.space_group_name_H-M   'P 1'
#
loop_
_entity.id
_entity.type
_entity.pdbx_description
1 polymer ?
#
loop_
_entity_poly.entity_id
_entity_poly.type
_entity_poly.pdbx_seq_one_letter_code
_entity_poly.pdbx_strand_id
1 'polypeptide(L)'
;MKVSKITQFSAKVLTVFSIFCLTCAFTVAAHRFYLSLTEIHVDTKKQTLDVSCKLFTDDLQDALQKKYGKKTDLSTSVKNKEVQDLVFKYITENFKINVGGRQEKLSFVGFETETDATWCYLEVEHFTDKGKVAVLNTLLYDYLPEQSNMINFYWDDVDKSSKLSNPDKQAEFEF
;
A
#
# COMPACT_ATOMS: atom_id res chain seq x y z
N MET A 1 -20.98 33.27 56.62
CA MET A 1 -21.91 32.92 55.49
C MET A 1 -21.35 33.18 54.06
N LYS A 2 -20.19 33.78 53.87
CA LYS A 2 -19.55 34.02 52.54
C LYS A 2 -18.70 32.86 52.03
N VAL A 3 -18.14 31.99 52.90
CA VAL A 3 -17.24 30.93 52.54
C VAL A 3 -17.92 29.78 51.74
N SER A 4 -19.20 29.51 52.02
CA SER A 4 -19.92 28.40 51.36
C SER A 4 -20.22 28.65 49.85
N LYS A 5 -20.33 29.91 49.47
CA LYS A 5 -20.58 30.25 48.03
C LYS A 5 -19.32 30.13 47.18
N ILE A 6 -18.15 30.43 47.73
CA ILE A 6 -16.87 30.32 47.05
C ILE A 6 -16.51 28.84 46.79
N THR A 7 -16.72 27.97 47.80
CA THR A 7 -16.46 26.54 47.65
C THR A 7 -17.42 25.88 46.67
N GLN A 8 -18.68 26.28 46.62
CA GLN A 8 -19.64 25.76 45.62
C GLN A 8 -19.31 26.24 44.19
N PHE A 9 -18.82 27.47 44.02
CA PHE A 9 -18.40 28.00 42.73
C PHE A 9 -17.15 27.25 42.24
N SER A 10 -16.14 27.05 43.09
CA SER A 10 -14.94 26.28 42.76
C SER A 10 -15.26 24.81 42.39
N ALA A 11 -16.17 24.17 43.11
CA ALA A 11 -16.60 22.80 42.79
C ALA A 11 -17.28 22.71 41.41
N LYS A 12 -18.14 23.65 41.06
CA LYS A 12 -18.80 23.69 39.76
C LYS A 12 -17.80 23.92 38.60
N VAL A 13 -16.83 24.81 38.80
CA VAL A 13 -15.77 25.06 37.81
C VAL A 13 -14.91 23.80 37.60
N LEU A 14 -14.56 23.12 38.71
CA LEU A 14 -13.79 21.87 38.64
C LEU A 14 -14.56 20.75 37.89
N THR A 15 -15.88 20.65 38.15
CA THR A 15 -16.72 19.65 37.48
C THR A 15 -16.84 19.94 35.97
N VAL A 16 -17.04 21.21 35.59
CA VAL A 16 -17.11 21.59 34.16
C VAL A 16 -15.77 21.35 33.47
N PHE A 17 -14.65 21.68 34.14
CA PHE A 17 -13.31 21.43 33.59
C PHE A 17 -13.03 19.91 33.46
N SER A 18 -13.45 19.10 34.43
CA SER A 18 -13.31 17.64 34.37
C SER A 18 -14.13 17.03 33.22
N ILE A 19 -15.37 17.51 33.00
CA ILE A 19 -16.22 17.08 31.87
C ILE A 19 -15.58 17.50 30.54
N PHE A 20 -15.04 18.71 30.46
CA PHE A 20 -14.34 19.20 29.26
C PHE A 20 -13.09 18.36 28.94
N CYS A 21 -12.28 18.00 29.94
CA CYS A 21 -11.14 17.10 29.76
C CYS A 21 -11.57 15.69 29.32
N LEU A 22 -12.68 15.17 29.83
CA LEU A 22 -13.22 13.86 29.41
C LEU A 22 -13.70 13.87 27.95
N THR A 23 -14.26 14.97 27.48
CA THR A 23 -14.72 15.09 26.07
C THR A 23 -13.54 15.25 25.10
N CYS A 24 -12.43 15.83 25.52
CA CYS A 24 -11.20 15.92 24.72
C CYS A 24 -10.42 14.59 24.62
N ALA A 25 -10.73 13.62 25.48
CA ALA A 25 -10.10 12.30 25.46
C ALA A 25 -10.67 11.34 24.38
N PHE A 26 -11.67 11.76 23.61
CA PHE A 26 -12.00 11.07 22.36
C PHE A 26 -10.88 11.32 21.37
N THR A 27 -9.86 10.47 21.42
CA THR A 27 -8.85 10.38 20.38
C THR A 27 -9.58 10.17 19.08
N VAL A 28 -9.48 11.15 18.19
CA VAL A 28 -9.82 10.96 16.78
C VAL A 28 -9.02 9.73 16.36
N ALA A 29 -9.72 8.61 16.11
CA ALA A 29 -9.10 7.47 15.47
C ALA A 29 -8.49 8.02 14.19
N ALA A 30 -7.17 8.15 14.13
CA ALA A 30 -6.50 8.54 12.92
C ALA A 30 -6.93 7.51 11.89
N HIS A 31 -7.68 7.94 10.86
CA HIS A 31 -8.01 7.08 9.75
C HIS A 31 -6.67 6.59 9.17
N ARG A 32 -6.33 5.34 9.44
CA ARG A 32 -5.21 4.69 8.78
C ARG A 32 -5.50 4.75 7.29
N PHE A 33 -4.64 5.40 6.56
CA PHE A 33 -4.80 5.56 5.12
C PHE A 33 -4.20 4.31 4.46
N TYR A 34 -5.03 3.32 4.19
CA TYR A 34 -4.61 2.08 3.54
C TYR A 34 -4.46 2.32 2.04
N LEU A 35 -3.29 2.78 1.62
CA LEU A 35 -2.98 3.08 0.24
C LEU A 35 -1.64 2.47 -0.15
N SER A 36 -1.60 1.75 -1.26
CA SER A 36 -0.37 1.42 -1.98
C SER A 36 -0.24 2.24 -3.25
N LEU A 37 1.00 2.40 -3.72
CA LEU A 37 1.30 3.01 -5.00
C LEU A 37 2.04 1.99 -5.87
N THR A 38 1.58 1.83 -7.09
CA THR A 38 2.30 1.08 -8.13
C THR A 38 2.62 2.02 -9.28
N GLU A 39 3.88 2.09 -9.65
CA GLU A 39 4.35 2.82 -10.82
C GLU A 39 4.82 1.82 -11.86
N ILE A 40 4.37 2.01 -13.09
CA ILE A 40 4.68 1.16 -14.24
C ILE A 40 5.28 2.06 -15.32
N HIS A 41 6.51 1.80 -15.71
CA HIS A 41 7.24 2.56 -16.71
C HIS A 41 7.62 1.67 -17.89
N VAL A 42 7.28 2.09 -19.12
CA VAL A 42 7.74 1.43 -20.33
C VAL A 42 9.05 2.08 -20.81
N ASP A 43 10.13 1.31 -20.82
CA ASP A 43 11.38 1.69 -21.47
C ASP A 43 11.41 1.12 -22.89
N THR A 44 11.00 1.94 -23.87
CA THR A 44 10.93 1.55 -25.28
C THR A 44 12.31 1.26 -25.90
N LYS A 45 13.39 1.81 -25.31
CA LYS A 45 14.77 1.57 -25.79
C LYS A 45 15.30 0.23 -25.31
N LYS A 46 15.06 -0.11 -24.04
CA LYS A 46 15.45 -1.40 -23.47
C LYS A 46 14.44 -2.50 -23.78
N GLN A 47 13.25 -2.15 -24.25
CA GLN A 47 12.13 -3.06 -24.41
C GLN A 47 11.78 -3.76 -23.08
N THR A 48 11.73 -2.98 -21.99
CA THR A 48 11.31 -3.46 -20.68
C THR A 48 10.07 -2.71 -20.21
N LEU A 49 9.36 -3.34 -19.28
CA LEU A 49 8.33 -2.69 -18.49
C LEU A 49 8.74 -2.83 -17.04
N ASP A 50 9.12 -1.71 -16.45
CA ASP A 50 9.62 -1.65 -15.09
C ASP A 50 8.47 -1.35 -14.14
N VAL A 51 8.34 -2.10 -13.06
CA VAL A 51 7.28 -1.97 -12.06
C VAL A 51 7.87 -1.73 -10.69
N SER A 52 7.40 -0.71 -10.00
CA SER A 52 7.68 -0.50 -8.58
C SER A 52 6.38 -0.46 -7.78
N CYS A 53 6.29 -1.28 -6.72
CA CYS A 53 5.16 -1.32 -5.80
C CYS A 53 5.61 -0.81 -4.44
N LYS A 54 5.04 0.32 -3.99
CA LYS A 54 5.23 0.89 -2.65
C LYS A 54 4.12 0.44 -1.72
N LEU A 55 4.48 -0.24 -0.64
CA LEU A 55 3.57 -0.75 0.39
C LEU A 55 4.06 -0.29 1.75
N PHE A 56 3.17 -0.08 2.72
CA PHE A 56 3.60 0.09 4.10
C PHE A 56 4.28 -1.20 4.59
N THR A 57 5.43 -1.04 5.23
CA THR A 57 6.28 -2.17 5.63
C THR A 57 5.60 -3.08 6.64
N ASP A 58 4.94 -2.50 7.63
CA ASP A 58 4.18 -3.23 8.66
C ASP A 58 2.99 -3.99 8.05
N ASP A 59 2.23 -3.37 7.15
CA ASP A 59 1.10 -4.01 6.48
C ASP A 59 1.56 -5.19 5.60
N LEU A 60 2.68 -5.04 4.88
CA LEU A 60 3.22 -6.15 4.09
C LEU A 60 3.73 -7.29 4.98
N GLN A 61 4.43 -7.00 6.08
CA GLN A 61 4.88 -8.00 7.05
C GLN A 61 3.71 -8.78 7.66
N ASP A 62 2.66 -8.08 8.05
CA ASP A 62 1.46 -8.67 8.63
C ASP A 62 0.71 -9.52 7.60
N ALA A 63 0.61 -9.07 6.36
CA ALA A 63 0.01 -9.86 5.26
C ALA A 63 0.81 -11.14 4.99
N LEU A 64 2.14 -11.08 4.96
CA LEU A 64 3.01 -12.25 4.81
C LEU A 64 2.83 -13.23 5.98
N GLN A 65 2.78 -12.70 7.22
CA GLN A 65 2.56 -13.53 8.41
C GLN A 65 1.19 -14.20 8.39
N LYS A 66 0.13 -13.45 8.06
CA LYS A 66 -1.24 -13.97 8.01
C LYS A 66 -1.40 -15.05 6.92
N LYS A 67 -0.81 -14.82 5.74
CA LYS A 67 -0.99 -15.71 4.58
C LYS A 67 -0.11 -16.95 4.63
N TYR A 68 1.14 -16.81 5.07
CA TYR A 68 2.13 -17.89 5.02
C TYR A 68 2.62 -18.38 6.38
N GLY A 69 2.16 -17.76 7.49
CA GLY A 69 2.58 -18.11 8.85
C GLY A 69 4.05 -17.75 9.18
N LYS A 70 4.70 -16.93 8.33
CA LYS A 70 6.11 -16.54 8.49
C LYS A 70 6.22 -15.10 8.96
N LYS A 71 6.71 -14.92 10.18
CA LYS A 71 7.09 -13.59 10.68
C LYS A 71 8.41 -13.18 10.04
N THR A 72 8.40 -12.04 9.35
CA THR A 72 9.56 -11.47 8.68
C THR A 72 9.83 -10.06 9.20
N ASP A 73 11.10 -9.67 9.24
CA ASP A 73 11.52 -8.27 9.39
C ASP A 73 12.14 -7.83 8.06
N LEU A 74 11.38 -7.11 7.26
CA LEU A 74 11.80 -6.70 5.93
C LEU A 74 12.96 -5.70 5.97
N SER A 75 13.05 -4.87 7.02
CA SER A 75 14.09 -3.84 7.14
C SER A 75 15.49 -4.44 7.31
N THR A 76 15.60 -5.60 7.95
CA THR A 76 16.88 -6.29 8.18
C THR A 76 17.15 -7.44 7.20
N SER A 77 16.12 -7.85 6.44
CA SER A 77 16.15 -9.08 5.63
C SER A 77 16.23 -8.84 4.12
N VAL A 78 16.56 -7.62 3.66
CA VAL A 78 16.60 -7.24 2.24
C VAL A 78 17.47 -8.20 1.40
N LYS A 79 18.59 -8.69 1.93
CA LYS A 79 19.51 -9.63 1.24
C LYS A 79 19.18 -11.10 1.48
N ASN A 80 18.17 -11.40 2.30
CA ASN A 80 17.80 -12.78 2.59
C ASN A 80 16.99 -13.36 1.43
N LYS A 81 17.53 -14.35 0.74
CA LYS A 81 16.90 -14.99 -0.43
C LYS A 81 15.54 -15.59 -0.12
N GLU A 82 15.36 -16.24 1.03
CA GLU A 82 14.08 -16.83 1.42
C GLU A 82 12.99 -15.76 1.60
N VAL A 83 13.37 -14.61 2.18
CA VAL A 83 12.45 -13.47 2.36
C VAL A 83 12.14 -12.81 1.01
N GLN A 84 13.13 -12.66 0.13
CA GLN A 84 12.92 -12.16 -1.22
C GLN A 84 11.94 -13.06 -2.00
N ASP A 85 12.11 -14.36 -1.95
CA ASP A 85 11.24 -15.33 -2.63
C ASP A 85 9.81 -15.29 -2.05
N LEU A 86 9.68 -15.08 -0.75
CA LEU A 86 8.39 -14.95 -0.09
C LEU A 86 7.66 -13.67 -0.52
N VAL A 87 8.36 -12.53 -0.55
CA VAL A 87 7.83 -11.24 -1.03
C VAL A 87 7.43 -11.37 -2.50
N PHE A 88 8.30 -11.92 -3.36
CA PHE A 88 8.00 -12.11 -4.77
C PHE A 88 6.76 -12.99 -4.99
N LYS A 89 6.67 -14.08 -4.27
CA LYS A 89 5.49 -14.95 -4.31
C LYS A 89 4.22 -14.18 -3.96
N TYR A 90 4.24 -13.40 -2.88
CA TYR A 90 3.09 -12.58 -2.46
C TYR A 90 2.69 -11.56 -3.54
N ILE A 91 3.66 -10.83 -4.09
CA ILE A 91 3.41 -9.84 -5.13
C ILE A 91 2.79 -10.52 -6.36
N THR A 92 3.39 -11.60 -6.88
CA THR A 92 2.91 -12.25 -8.12
C THR A 92 1.57 -12.99 -7.97
N GLU A 93 1.17 -13.34 -6.78
CA GLU A 93 -0.17 -13.87 -6.50
C GLU A 93 -1.25 -12.76 -6.59
N ASN A 94 -0.90 -11.51 -6.26
CA ASN A 94 -1.83 -10.40 -6.10
C ASN A 94 -1.66 -9.28 -7.15
N PHE A 95 -0.63 -9.35 -7.99
CA PHE A 95 -0.35 -8.38 -9.04
C PHE A 95 -0.01 -9.07 -10.36
N LYS A 96 -0.70 -8.70 -11.43
CA LYS A 96 -0.50 -9.27 -12.77
C LYS A 96 -0.70 -8.20 -13.83
N ILE A 97 0.04 -8.32 -14.91
CA ILE A 97 -0.09 -7.47 -16.10
C ILE A 97 -0.48 -8.35 -17.28
N ASN A 98 -1.52 -7.96 -18.02
CA ASN A 98 -1.95 -8.60 -19.24
C ASN A 98 -1.90 -7.57 -20.37
N VAL A 99 -1.33 -7.93 -21.50
CA VAL A 99 -1.22 -7.08 -22.69
C VAL A 99 -1.82 -7.83 -23.88
N GLY A 100 -2.81 -7.25 -24.53
CA GLY A 100 -3.50 -7.90 -25.64
C GLY A 100 -4.15 -9.24 -25.26
N GLY A 101 -4.51 -9.44 -23.98
CA GLY A 101 -5.09 -10.68 -23.45
C GLY A 101 -4.05 -11.74 -23.01
N ARG A 102 -2.75 -11.48 -23.19
CA ARG A 102 -1.67 -12.37 -22.73
C ARG A 102 -1.11 -11.87 -21.41
N GLN A 103 -0.98 -12.76 -20.41
CA GLN A 103 -0.32 -12.44 -19.15
C GLN A 103 1.19 -12.34 -19.35
N GLU A 104 1.77 -11.21 -18.96
CA GLU A 104 3.22 -11.01 -18.99
C GLU A 104 3.91 -11.71 -17.80
N LYS A 105 5.14 -12.15 -18.04
CA LYS A 105 5.95 -12.80 -17.02
C LYS A 105 6.74 -11.74 -16.25
N LEU A 106 6.41 -11.57 -14.98
CA LEU A 106 7.13 -10.70 -14.08
C LEU A 106 8.39 -11.41 -13.54
N SER A 107 9.52 -10.74 -13.62
CA SER A 107 10.77 -11.11 -12.95
C SER A 107 10.99 -10.21 -11.74
N PHE A 108 11.47 -10.77 -10.63
CA PHE A 108 11.73 -10.00 -9.41
C PHE A 108 13.14 -9.44 -9.41
N VAL A 109 13.27 -8.14 -9.33
CA VAL A 109 14.56 -7.46 -9.22
C VAL A 109 15.02 -7.38 -7.77
N GLY A 110 14.09 -7.17 -6.82
CA GLY A 110 14.37 -7.08 -5.41
C GLY A 110 13.35 -6.23 -4.66
N PHE A 111 13.64 -5.98 -3.39
CA PHE A 111 12.92 -4.97 -2.61
C PHE A 111 13.90 -4.18 -1.75
N GLU A 112 13.49 -3.01 -1.33
CA GLU A 112 14.17 -2.19 -0.33
C GLU A 112 13.16 -1.56 0.63
N THR A 113 13.63 -1.16 1.81
CA THR A 113 12.80 -0.47 2.81
C THR A 113 13.32 0.94 3.02
N GLU A 114 12.40 1.90 2.98
CA GLU A 114 12.68 3.31 3.21
C GLU A 114 11.66 3.87 4.20
N THR A 115 12.12 4.27 5.38
CA THR A 115 11.29 4.77 6.48
C THR A 115 10.21 3.75 6.89
N ASP A 116 8.97 3.95 6.49
CA ASP A 116 7.80 3.13 6.80
C ASP A 116 7.29 2.33 5.59
N ALA A 117 7.96 2.45 4.45
CA ALA A 117 7.55 1.82 3.20
C ALA A 117 8.55 0.78 2.70
N THR A 118 8.04 -0.25 2.04
CA THR A 118 8.79 -1.24 1.27
C THR A 118 8.48 -1.05 -0.20
N TRP A 119 9.52 -0.86 -0.99
CA TRP A 119 9.48 -0.79 -2.44
C TRP A 119 9.85 -2.15 -3.02
N CYS A 120 8.96 -2.75 -3.80
CA CYS A 120 9.19 -4.02 -4.49
C CYS A 120 9.36 -3.73 -5.98
N TYR A 121 10.45 -4.19 -6.57
CA TYR A 121 10.82 -3.94 -7.97
C TYR A 121 10.66 -5.20 -8.80
N LEU A 122 9.95 -5.07 -9.92
CA LEU A 122 9.74 -6.15 -10.87
C LEU A 122 9.98 -5.62 -12.29
N GLU A 123 10.25 -6.53 -13.21
CA GLU A 123 10.48 -6.22 -14.62
C GLU A 123 9.79 -7.24 -15.53
N VAL A 124 9.27 -6.78 -16.66
CA VAL A 124 8.91 -7.61 -17.80
C VAL A 124 9.97 -7.38 -18.88
N GLU A 125 10.71 -8.43 -19.21
CA GLU A 125 11.70 -8.41 -20.29
C GLU A 125 11.03 -8.59 -21.65
N HIS A 126 11.65 -8.05 -22.71
CA HIS A 126 11.20 -8.16 -24.11
C HIS A 126 9.78 -7.62 -24.33
N PHE A 127 9.42 -6.55 -23.62
CA PHE A 127 8.14 -5.88 -23.77
C PHE A 127 8.12 -5.04 -25.06
N THR A 128 7.29 -5.42 -26.04
CA THR A 128 7.22 -4.75 -27.36
C THR A 128 5.77 -4.43 -27.77
N ASP A 129 4.79 -4.90 -27.02
CA ASP A 129 3.39 -4.82 -27.42
C ASP A 129 2.79 -3.44 -27.07
N LYS A 130 2.01 -2.88 -27.99
CA LYS A 130 1.27 -1.61 -27.83
C LYS A 130 -0.23 -1.82 -27.65
N GLY A 131 -0.63 -3.01 -27.24
CA GLY A 131 -2.04 -3.33 -27.05
C GLY A 131 -2.63 -2.74 -25.75
N LYS A 132 -3.92 -3.02 -25.57
CA LYS A 132 -4.62 -2.70 -24.32
C LYS A 132 -3.94 -3.43 -23.15
N VAL A 133 -3.58 -2.68 -22.12
CA VAL A 133 -2.95 -3.20 -20.90
C VAL A 133 -3.99 -3.29 -19.79
N ALA A 134 -4.15 -4.49 -19.22
CA ALA A 134 -4.96 -4.71 -18.04
C ALA A 134 -4.05 -5.07 -16.86
N VAL A 135 -4.18 -4.32 -15.77
CA VAL A 135 -3.41 -4.51 -14.54
C VAL A 135 -4.34 -5.00 -13.44
N LEU A 136 -4.15 -6.25 -13.01
CA LEU A 136 -4.76 -6.77 -11.79
C LEU A 136 -3.88 -6.37 -10.60
N ASN A 137 -4.48 -5.73 -9.61
CA ASN A 137 -3.79 -5.34 -8.38
C ASN A 137 -4.72 -5.51 -7.18
N THR A 138 -4.50 -6.58 -6.44
CA THR A 138 -5.20 -6.92 -5.20
C THR A 138 -4.25 -6.97 -4.01
N LEU A 139 -3.12 -6.26 -4.10
CA LEU A 139 -2.13 -6.19 -3.02
C LEU A 139 -2.81 -5.73 -1.72
N LEU A 140 -2.58 -6.45 -0.64
CA LEU A 140 -3.12 -6.25 0.70
C LEU A 140 -4.64 -6.43 0.87
N TYR A 141 -5.42 -6.78 -0.17
CA TYR A 141 -6.86 -6.98 -0.06
C TYR A 141 -7.26 -8.15 0.86
N ASP A 142 -6.41 -9.17 0.93
CA ASP A 142 -6.58 -10.34 1.81
C ASP A 142 -6.30 -10.03 3.29
N TYR A 143 -5.66 -8.89 3.56
CA TYR A 143 -5.31 -8.41 4.90
C TYR A 143 -6.12 -7.18 5.33
N LEU A 144 -6.28 -6.20 4.44
CA LEU A 144 -6.94 -4.91 4.70
C LEU A 144 -8.20 -4.75 3.84
N PRO A 145 -9.40 -4.87 4.42
CA PRO A 145 -10.66 -4.73 3.66
C PRO A 145 -10.85 -3.35 3.01
N GLU A 146 -10.27 -2.30 3.60
CA GLU A 146 -10.40 -0.90 3.14
C GLU A 146 -9.21 -0.46 2.25
N GLN A 147 -8.37 -1.41 1.81
CA GLN A 147 -7.22 -1.13 0.96
C GLN A 147 -7.61 -0.47 -0.36
N SER A 148 -6.84 0.53 -0.74
CA SER A 148 -6.84 1.14 -2.07
C SER A 148 -5.47 1.02 -2.71
N ASN A 149 -5.43 0.72 -4.01
CA ASN A 149 -4.21 0.57 -4.79
C ASN A 149 -4.21 1.60 -5.92
N MET A 150 -3.33 2.60 -5.85
CA MET A 150 -3.11 3.56 -6.92
C MET A 150 -2.14 2.96 -7.92
N ILE A 151 -2.45 3.09 -9.22
CA ILE A 151 -1.60 2.66 -10.31
C ILE A 151 -1.33 3.86 -11.20
N ASN A 152 -0.06 4.23 -11.35
CA ASN A 152 0.40 5.20 -12.32
C ASN A 152 1.15 4.47 -13.44
N PHE A 153 0.74 4.70 -14.67
CA PHE A 153 1.30 4.04 -15.84
C PHE A 153 1.89 5.11 -16.78
N TYR A 154 3.16 4.98 -17.07
CA TYR A 154 3.95 5.91 -17.86
C TYR A 154 4.43 5.23 -19.15
N TRP A 155 4.03 5.77 -20.31
CA TRP A 155 4.44 5.26 -21.61
C TRP A 155 4.75 6.41 -22.56
N ASP A 156 6.02 6.58 -22.93
CA ASP A 156 6.52 7.74 -23.64
C ASP A 156 6.10 9.06 -22.95
N ASP A 157 5.38 9.94 -23.63
CA ASP A 157 4.89 11.22 -23.08
C ASP A 157 3.47 11.12 -22.49
N VAL A 158 2.94 9.91 -22.29
CA VAL A 158 1.55 9.69 -21.83
C VAL A 158 1.55 9.09 -20.43
N ASP A 159 0.93 9.81 -19.50
CA ASP A 159 0.73 9.37 -18.12
C ASP A 159 -0.74 9.05 -17.89
N LYS A 160 -1.02 7.88 -17.33
CA LYS A 160 -2.38 7.47 -16.94
C LYS A 160 -2.38 6.93 -15.53
N SER A 161 -3.43 7.26 -14.80
CA SER A 161 -3.58 6.80 -13.42
C SER A 161 -4.95 6.13 -13.22
N SER A 162 -4.98 5.14 -12.35
CA SER A 162 -6.20 4.48 -11.91
C SER A 162 -6.11 4.15 -10.43
N LYS A 163 -7.23 4.27 -9.71
CA LYS A 163 -7.35 3.86 -8.32
C LYS A 163 -8.30 2.67 -8.24
N LEU A 164 -7.81 1.57 -7.69
CA LEU A 164 -8.61 0.41 -7.34
C LEU A 164 -8.87 0.42 -5.83
N SER A 165 -10.13 0.34 -5.44
CA SER A 165 -10.51 0.18 -4.04
C SER A 165 -11.20 -1.18 -3.89
N ASN A 166 -10.85 -1.95 -2.88
CA ASN A 166 -11.47 -3.24 -2.63
C ASN A 166 -13.01 -3.09 -2.62
N PRO A 167 -13.79 -3.83 -3.44
CA PRO A 167 -13.42 -5.10 -4.15
C PRO A 167 -12.95 -4.96 -5.61
N ASP A 168 -12.75 -3.76 -6.16
CA ASP A 168 -12.28 -3.59 -7.53
C ASP A 168 -10.85 -4.12 -7.68
N LYS A 169 -10.60 -4.93 -8.73
CA LYS A 169 -9.35 -5.70 -8.85
C LYS A 169 -8.51 -5.34 -10.05
N GLN A 170 -9.08 -4.70 -11.06
CA GLN A 170 -8.43 -4.53 -12.35
C GLN A 170 -8.62 -3.12 -12.89
N ALA A 171 -7.55 -2.54 -13.39
CA ALA A 171 -7.55 -1.32 -14.18
C ALA A 171 -7.17 -1.63 -15.63
N GLU A 172 -7.67 -0.83 -16.58
CA GLU A 172 -7.37 -0.95 -18.00
C GLU A 172 -6.77 0.35 -18.51
N PHE A 173 -5.71 0.22 -19.31
CA PHE A 173 -4.99 1.33 -19.91
C PHE A 173 -4.90 1.11 -21.44
N GLU A 174 -5.20 2.15 -22.21
CA GLU A 174 -5.09 2.17 -23.67
C GLU A 174 -4.17 3.33 -24.06
N PHE A 175 -3.15 3.09 -24.89
CA PHE A 175 -2.11 4.04 -25.30
C PHE A 175 -2.10 4.23 -26.80
#